data_4a65f9a12b41fc3333c9e4e48eecbc02
#
_entry.id   4a65f9a12b41fc3333c9e4e48eecbc02
#
_cell.length_a   1.000
_cell.length_b   1.000
_cell.length_c   1.000
_cell.angle_alpha   90.00
_cell.angle_beta   90.00
_cell.angle_gamma   90.00
#
_symmetry.space_group_name_H-M   'P 1'
#
loop_
_entity.id
_entity.type
_entity.pdbx_description
1 polymer ?
#
loop_
_entity_poly.entity_id
_entity_poly.type
_entity_poly.pdbx_seq_one_letter_code
_entity_poly.pdbx_strand_id
1 'polypeptide(L)' 'MSYEEAMGLASRDEAFKATVYAMNTLLVHKGIYSQDEFQKVFVEWVEKEESKKALARYQTPGPEFA' A
#
# COMPACT_ATOMS: atom_id res chain seq x y z
N MET A 1 -4.79 -8.90 5.99
CA MET A 1 -5.83 -8.05 5.40
C MET A 1 -5.97 -8.33 3.92
N SER A 2 -7.11 -8.00 3.36
CA SER A 2 -7.32 -8.23 1.95
C SER A 2 -6.70 -7.10 1.13
N TYR A 3 -6.55 -7.36 -0.17
CA TYR A 3 -6.03 -6.35 -1.07
C TYR A 3 -6.94 -5.11 -1.09
N GLU A 4 -8.25 -5.33 -1.08
CA GLU A 4 -9.19 -4.21 -1.11
C GLU A 4 -9.12 -3.38 0.16
N GLU A 5 -8.96 -4.03 1.30
CA GLU A 5 -8.77 -3.32 2.55
C GLU A 5 -7.47 -2.52 2.52
N ALA A 6 -6.41 -3.14 2.02
CA ALA A 6 -5.12 -2.47 1.93
C ALA A 6 -5.20 -1.26 1.02
N MET A 7 -5.89 -1.39 -0.11
CA MET A 7 -6.03 -0.29 -1.05
C MET A 7 -6.80 0.87 -0.41
N GLY A 8 -7.85 0.55 0.35
CA GLY A 8 -8.62 1.58 1.04
C GLY A 8 -7.82 2.31 2.10
N LEU A 9 -6.93 1.59 2.78
CA LEU A 9 -6.07 2.22 3.78
C LEU A 9 -4.98 3.06 3.15
N ALA A 10 -4.49 2.64 1.98
CA ALA A 10 -3.41 3.35 1.31
C ALA A 10 -3.87 4.68 0.76
N SER A 11 -5.07 4.75 0.23
CA SER A 11 -5.55 5.98 -0.35
C SER A 11 -7.05 5.98 -0.50
N ARG A 12 -7.65 7.14 -0.30
CA ARG A 12 -9.05 7.37 -0.61
C ARG A 12 -9.22 8.15 -1.89
N ASP A 13 -8.13 8.51 -2.51
CA ASP A 13 -8.14 9.27 -3.75
C ASP A 13 -8.44 8.33 -4.91
N GLU A 14 -9.54 8.55 -5.58
CA GLU A 14 -9.95 7.70 -6.69
C GLU A 14 -8.99 7.79 -7.87
N ALA A 15 -8.42 8.96 -8.10
CA ALA A 15 -7.45 9.13 -9.17
C ALA A 15 -6.20 8.32 -8.88
N PHE A 16 -5.77 8.31 -7.63
CA PHE A 16 -4.61 7.50 -7.24
C PHE A 16 -4.90 6.01 -7.45
N LYS A 17 -6.08 5.56 -7.03
CA LYS A 17 -6.47 4.17 -7.21
C LYS A 17 -6.50 3.79 -8.68
N ALA A 18 -7.06 4.65 -9.51
CA ALA A 18 -7.12 4.40 -10.94
C ALA A 18 -5.73 4.29 -11.54
N THR A 19 -4.82 5.16 -11.11
CA THR A 19 -3.45 5.12 -11.57
C THR A 19 -2.78 3.80 -11.19
N VAL A 20 -2.95 3.38 -9.95
CA VAL A 20 -2.36 2.12 -9.48
C VAL A 20 -2.92 0.94 -10.28
N TYR A 21 -4.24 0.92 -10.49
CA TYR A 21 -4.85 -0.15 -11.26
C TYR A 21 -4.33 -0.19 -12.70
N ALA A 22 -4.22 0.97 -13.33
CA ALA A 22 -3.75 1.04 -14.71
C ALA A 22 -2.31 0.55 -14.82
N MET A 23 -1.44 1.02 -13.94
CA MET A 23 -0.04 0.61 -13.96
C MET A 23 0.10 -0.87 -13.66
N ASN A 24 -0.64 -1.36 -12.68
CA ASN A 24 -0.59 -2.76 -12.33
C ASN A 24 -1.05 -3.63 -13.49
N THR A 25 -2.16 -3.24 -14.13
CA THR A 25 -2.67 -3.98 -15.28
C THR A 25 -1.64 -4.03 -16.39
N LEU A 26 -0.99 -2.92 -16.67
CA LEU A 26 0.03 -2.87 -17.71
C LEU A 26 1.20 -3.78 -17.40
N LEU A 27 1.70 -3.75 -16.18
CA LEU A 27 2.86 -4.53 -15.79
C LEU A 27 2.57 -6.03 -15.77
N VAL A 28 1.37 -6.39 -15.30
CA VAL A 28 0.96 -7.78 -15.33
C VAL A 28 0.82 -8.26 -16.78
N HIS A 29 0.25 -7.42 -17.63
CA HIS A 29 0.05 -7.76 -19.02
C HIS A 29 1.39 -7.98 -19.75
N LYS A 30 2.40 -7.23 -19.36
CA LYS A 30 3.72 -7.36 -19.94
C LYS A 30 4.52 -8.52 -19.34
N GLY A 31 3.96 -9.19 -18.34
CA GLY A 31 4.63 -10.34 -17.75
C GLY A 31 5.73 -9.99 -16.76
N ILE A 32 5.74 -8.77 -16.26
CA ILE A 32 6.76 -8.36 -15.29
C ILE A 32 6.54 -9.11 -13.97
N TYR A 33 5.27 -9.25 -13.57
CA TYR A 33 4.92 -10.02 -12.38
C TYR A 33 3.47 -10.47 -12.52
N SER A 34 3.04 -11.36 -11.62
CA SER A 34 1.64 -11.79 -11.62
C SER A 34 0.83 -10.86 -10.72
N GLN A 35 -0.47 -10.87 -10.92
CA GLN A 35 -1.35 -10.06 -10.09
C GLN A 35 -1.27 -10.50 -8.63
N ASP A 36 -1.16 -11.81 -8.39
CA ASP A 36 -1.04 -12.33 -7.04
C ASP A 36 0.22 -11.81 -6.35
N GLU A 37 1.32 -11.77 -7.09
CA GLU A 37 2.56 -11.23 -6.54
C GLU A 37 2.41 -9.78 -6.14
N PHE A 38 1.80 -8.99 -7.02
CA PHE A 38 1.60 -7.58 -6.74
C PHE A 38 0.73 -7.39 -5.49
N GLN A 39 -0.39 -8.10 -5.44
CA GLN A 39 -1.32 -7.93 -4.33
C GLN A 39 -0.69 -8.33 -3.00
N LYS A 40 0.09 -9.40 -3.01
CA LYS A 40 0.76 -9.84 -1.80
C LYS A 40 1.74 -8.78 -1.28
N VAL A 41 2.56 -8.26 -2.16
CA VAL A 41 3.55 -7.26 -1.78
C VAL A 41 2.86 -5.98 -1.34
N PHE A 42 1.80 -5.59 -2.04
CA PHE A 42 1.07 -4.40 -1.70
C PHE A 42 0.48 -4.50 -0.29
N VAL A 43 -0.15 -5.63 0.01
CA VAL A 43 -0.72 -5.85 1.34
C VAL A 43 0.37 -5.80 2.41
N GLU A 44 1.51 -6.44 2.15
CA GLU A 44 2.61 -6.42 3.10
C GLU A 44 3.09 -5.02 3.39
N TRP A 45 3.18 -4.19 2.36
CA TRP A 45 3.61 -2.81 2.53
C TRP A 45 2.61 -1.99 3.33
N VAL A 46 1.33 -2.18 3.06
CA VAL A 46 0.30 -1.45 3.81
C VAL A 46 0.32 -1.87 5.27
N GLU A 47 0.50 -3.16 5.54
CA GLU A 47 0.58 -3.63 6.92
C GLU A 47 1.77 -3.04 7.64
N LYS A 48 2.90 -2.92 6.96
CA LYS A 48 4.07 -2.28 7.53
C LYS A 48 3.79 -0.82 7.88
N GLU A 49 3.14 -0.10 6.99
CA GLU A 49 2.83 1.30 7.22
C GLU A 49 1.87 1.47 8.38
N GLU A 50 0.89 0.59 8.50
CA GLU A 50 -0.04 0.65 9.61
C GLU A 50 0.66 0.35 10.93
N SER A 51 1.59 -0.58 10.91
CA SER A 51 2.38 -0.87 12.11
C SER A 51 3.22 0.32 12.53
N LYS A 52 3.82 1.01 11.58
CA LYS A 52 4.59 2.21 11.87
C LYS A 52 3.72 3.29 12.49
N LYS A 53 2.52 3.46 11.97
CA LYS A 53 1.59 4.44 12.52
C LYS A 53 1.21 4.10 13.95
N ALA A 54 0.98 2.82 14.21
CA ALA A 54 0.63 2.37 15.56
C ALA A 54 1.76 2.64 16.53
N LEU A 55 2.99 2.34 16.13
CA LEU A 55 4.15 2.60 16.97
C LEU A 55 4.30 4.09 17.25
N ALA A 56 4.08 4.90 16.24
CA ALA A 56 4.20 6.34 16.39
C ALA A 56 3.20 6.89 17.40
N ARG A 57 2.06 6.25 17.55
CA ARG A 57 1.09 6.69 18.53
C ARG A 57 1.52 6.41 19.95
N TYR A 58 2.23 5.31 20.15
CA TYR A 58 2.69 4.95 21.50
C TYR A 58 3.94 5.71 21.89
N GLN A 59 4.78 6.01 20.93
CA GLN A 59 5.99 6.72 21.21
C GLN A 59 5.71 8.19 21.13
N THR A 60 6.15 8.92 22.12
CA THR A 60 6.03 10.34 22.04
C THR A 60 6.84 10.82 20.88
N PRO A 61 6.22 11.40 19.92
CA PRO A 61 6.95 11.80 18.74
C PRO A 61 7.84 12.93 19.11
N GLY A 62 9.04 12.64 19.19
CA GLY A 62 9.98 13.71 19.24
C GLY A 62 9.85 14.42 17.93
N PRO A 63 10.26 15.60 17.92
CA PRO A 63 10.25 16.34 16.66
C PRO A 63 11.31 15.84 15.79
N GLU A 64 11.57 14.81 15.86
CA GLU A 64 12.50 14.29 15.08
C GLU A 64 12.30 13.92 13.89
N PHE A 65 12.24 14.07 13.48
CA PHE A 65 12.17 13.81 12.61
C PHE A 65 12.39 14.14 12.09
N ALA A 66 12.54 14.24 12.22
CA ALA A 66 12.59 14.43 11.56
C ALA A 66 12.94 14.22 10.77
#